data_df4cef7488bea8791584b6d547f09fd4
#
_entry.id   df4cef7488bea8791584b6d547f09fd4
#
_cell.length_a   1.000
_cell.length_b   1.000
_cell.length_c   1.000
_cell.angle_alpha   90.00
_cell.angle_beta   90.00
_cell.angle_gamma   90.00
#
_symmetry.space_group_name_H-M   'P 1'
#
loop_
_entity.id
_entity.type
_entity.pdbx_description
1 polymer ?
#
loop_
_entity_poly.entity_id
_entity_poly.type
_entity_poly.pdbx_seq_one_letter_code
_entity_poly.pdbx_strand_id
1 'polypeptide(L)'
;MAASTRTLQEQTTALAPQEVIARAKQFFSQRNPLYATFLDREGPGHATFRGQGGEEIVIAATPKGGATLVTGSTYLFDMQVARFFATLPAVAQ
;
A
#
# COMPACT_ATOMS: atom_id res chain seq x y z
N MET A 1 -2.46 16.56 21.70
CA MET A 1 -2.77 16.10 21.08
C MET A 1 -2.25 15.17 20.25
N ALA A 2 -2.56 14.29 20.04
CA ALA A 2 -2.02 13.33 19.32
C ALA A 2 -1.88 13.70 17.97
N ALA A 3 -0.87 14.14 17.69
CA ALA A 3 -0.69 14.72 16.44
C ALA A 3 -0.65 13.73 15.33
N SER A 4 -0.15 12.55 15.52
CA SER A 4 -0.02 11.67 14.42
C SER A 4 -0.95 10.53 14.55
N THR A 5 -1.95 10.54 13.74
CA THR A 5 -2.89 9.44 13.67
C THR A 5 -2.60 8.62 12.44
N ARG A 6 -2.39 7.35 12.66
CA ARG A 6 -2.19 6.43 11.57
C ARG A 6 -3.55 6.09 10.97
N THR A 7 -3.68 6.17 9.66
CA THR A 7 -4.91 5.80 8.98
C THR A 7 -4.79 4.43 8.35
N LEU A 8 -5.91 3.75 8.22
CA LEU A 8 -5.98 2.43 7.63
C LEU A 8 -7.05 2.43 6.55
N GLN A 9 -6.68 1.96 5.37
CA GLN A 9 -7.60 1.79 4.26
C GLN A 9 -7.60 0.33 3.85
N GLU A 10 -8.73 -0.16 3.36
CA GLU A 10 -8.87 -1.56 2.95
C GLU A 10 -9.59 -1.63 1.62
N GLN A 11 -9.22 -2.61 0.82
CA GLN A 11 -9.88 -2.86 -0.45
C GLN A 11 -9.61 -4.30 -0.88
N THR A 12 -10.56 -4.91 -1.58
CA THR A 12 -10.32 -6.22 -2.19
C THR A 12 -9.97 -6.04 -3.66
N THR A 13 -9.18 -6.97 -4.18
CA THR A 13 -8.77 -6.94 -5.57
C THR A 13 -8.69 -8.35 -6.14
N ALA A 14 -8.75 -8.45 -7.45
CA ALA A 14 -8.60 -9.73 -8.15
C ALA A 14 -7.13 -10.16 -8.27
N LEU A 15 -6.18 -9.29 -8.01
CA LEU A 15 -4.76 -9.64 -8.11
C LEU A 15 -4.37 -10.60 -7.00
N ALA A 16 -3.38 -11.45 -7.29
CA ALA A 16 -2.79 -12.28 -6.24
C ALA A 16 -1.99 -11.41 -5.26
N PRO A 17 -1.80 -11.86 -4.01
CA PRO A 17 -1.08 -11.04 -3.03
C PRO A 17 0.30 -10.60 -3.49
N GLN A 18 1.08 -11.47 -4.11
CA GLN A 18 2.41 -11.09 -4.55
C GLN A 18 2.37 -10.05 -5.67
N GLU A 19 1.30 -10.06 -6.49
CA GLU A 19 1.15 -9.04 -7.51
C GLU A 19 0.83 -7.69 -6.92
N VAL A 20 0.03 -7.66 -5.85
CA VAL A 20 -0.27 -6.42 -5.14
C VAL A 20 1.03 -5.80 -4.60
N ILE A 21 1.86 -6.63 -3.98
CA ILE A 21 3.11 -6.14 -3.40
C ILE A 21 4.06 -5.65 -4.50
N ALA A 22 4.14 -6.35 -5.62
CA ALA A 22 4.97 -5.90 -6.74
C ALA A 22 4.50 -4.55 -7.26
N ARG A 23 3.19 -4.35 -7.40
CA ARG A 23 2.65 -3.06 -7.84
C ARG A 23 2.91 -1.96 -6.82
N ALA A 24 2.82 -2.28 -5.53
CA ALA A 24 3.10 -1.30 -4.49
C ALA A 24 4.55 -0.83 -4.56
N LYS A 25 5.47 -1.74 -4.78
CA LYS A 25 6.88 -1.38 -4.91
C LYS A 25 7.11 -0.43 -6.08
N GLN A 26 6.48 -0.71 -7.21
CA GLN A 26 6.59 0.19 -8.35
C GLN A 26 5.96 1.56 -8.06
N PHE A 27 4.77 1.54 -7.48
CA PHE A 27 4.01 2.76 -7.30
C PHE A 27 4.70 3.71 -6.31
N PHE A 28 5.13 3.18 -5.16
CA PHE A 28 5.61 4.03 -4.09
C PHE A 28 7.09 4.34 -4.17
N SER A 29 7.89 3.50 -4.80
CA SER A 29 9.32 3.74 -4.82
C SER A 29 9.89 4.06 -6.19
N GLN A 30 9.10 3.94 -7.26
CA GLN A 30 9.63 4.18 -8.59
C GLN A 30 8.84 5.18 -9.42
N ARG A 31 7.53 5.28 -9.20
CA ARG A 31 6.66 6.06 -10.08
C ARG A 31 6.38 7.47 -9.60
N ASN A 32 6.70 7.79 -8.37
CA ASN A 32 6.30 9.10 -7.82
C ASN A 32 7.48 9.81 -7.19
N PRO A 33 8.28 10.52 -7.98
CA PRO A 33 9.46 11.19 -7.43
C PRO A 33 9.13 12.33 -6.47
N LEU A 34 7.92 12.90 -6.54
CA LEU A 34 7.57 14.00 -5.65
C LEU A 34 7.35 13.53 -4.22
N TYR A 35 6.92 12.30 -4.06
CA TYR A 35 6.67 11.74 -2.74
C TYR A 35 7.58 10.55 -2.54
N ALA A 36 8.82 10.69 -2.98
CA ALA A 36 9.73 9.57 -3.02
C ALA A 36 9.81 8.87 -1.68
N THR A 37 9.42 7.65 -1.68
CA THR A 37 9.64 6.78 -0.54
C THR A 37 10.60 5.70 -0.99
N PHE A 38 11.21 5.04 -0.05
CA PHE A 38 12.06 3.91 -0.36
C PHE A 38 11.53 2.67 0.35
N LEU A 39 11.76 1.53 -0.26
CA LEU A 39 11.37 0.26 0.33
C LEU A 39 12.26 -0.02 1.53
N ASP A 40 11.62 -0.14 2.70
CA ASP A 40 12.34 -0.38 3.94
C ASP A 40 12.37 -1.86 4.29
N ARG A 41 11.21 -2.51 4.18
CA ARG A 41 11.09 -3.94 4.48
C ARG A 41 10.08 -4.57 3.55
N GLU A 42 10.25 -5.85 3.29
CA GLU A 42 9.23 -6.58 2.55
C GLU A 42 9.23 -8.04 2.99
N GLY A 43 8.09 -8.68 2.77
CA GLY A 43 7.90 -10.10 3.01
C GLY A 43 6.91 -10.64 1.99
N PRO A 44 6.51 -11.91 2.12
CA PRO A 44 5.63 -12.52 1.12
C PRO A 44 4.30 -11.82 0.92
N GLY A 45 3.77 -11.16 1.94
CA GLY A 45 2.48 -10.52 1.85
C GLY A 45 2.49 -9.09 2.33
N HIS A 46 3.65 -8.44 2.40
CA HIS A 46 3.67 -7.04 2.86
C HIS A 46 4.90 -6.32 2.36
N ALA A 47 4.82 -4.99 2.35
CA ALA A 47 5.95 -4.12 2.06
C ALA A 47 5.77 -2.84 2.85
N THR A 48 6.86 -2.33 3.41
CA THR A 48 6.89 -1.09 4.15
C THR A 48 7.76 -0.08 3.41
N PHE A 49 7.23 1.11 3.21
CA PHE A 49 7.93 2.20 2.55
C PHE A 49 8.08 3.37 3.51
N ARG A 50 9.21 4.04 3.46
CA ARG A 50 9.46 5.19 4.32
C ARG A 50 9.86 6.40 3.49
N GLY A 51 9.37 7.56 3.90
CA GLY A 51 9.79 8.83 3.34
C GLY A 51 10.85 9.47 4.21
N GLN A 52 11.40 10.58 3.74
CA GLN A 52 12.49 11.24 4.45
C GLN A 52 12.01 12.03 5.67
N GLY A 53 10.74 12.40 5.70
CA GLY A 53 10.19 13.17 6.81
C GLY A 53 9.53 12.34 7.88
N GLY A 54 9.76 11.04 7.93
CA GLY A 54 9.13 10.17 8.90
C GLY A 54 7.84 9.54 8.41
N GLU A 55 7.45 9.81 7.18
CA GLU A 55 6.26 9.18 6.60
C GLU A 55 6.48 7.68 6.48
N GLU A 56 5.41 6.94 6.62
CA GLU A 56 5.48 5.49 6.49
C GLU A 56 4.21 4.97 5.83
N ILE A 57 4.39 4.01 4.92
CA ILE A 57 3.29 3.30 4.29
C ILE A 57 3.54 1.80 4.47
N VAL A 58 2.54 1.08 4.96
CA VAL A 58 2.60 -0.38 5.05
C VAL A 58 1.47 -0.93 4.19
N ILE A 59 1.83 -1.69 3.17
CA ILE A 59 0.85 -2.37 2.33
C ILE A 59 0.93 -3.85 2.67
N ALA A 60 -0.22 -4.43 2.98
CA ALA A 60 -0.34 -5.87 3.22
C ALA A 60 -1.40 -6.45 2.30
N ALA A 61 -1.18 -7.68 1.87
CA ALA A 61 -2.09 -8.37 0.97
C ALA A 61 -2.26 -9.80 1.44
N THR A 62 -3.51 -10.20 1.64
CA THR A 62 -3.86 -11.50 2.22
C THR A 62 -4.95 -12.16 1.39
N PRO A 63 -4.86 -13.45 1.12
CA PRO A 63 -5.97 -14.14 0.43
C PRO A 63 -7.24 -14.05 1.25
N LYS A 64 -8.35 -13.83 0.56
CA LYS A 64 -9.64 -13.76 1.21
C LYS A 64 -10.73 -14.20 0.24
N GLY A 65 -11.23 -15.43 0.39
CA GLY A 65 -12.38 -15.89 -0.35
C GLY A 65 -12.24 -15.82 -1.86
N GLY A 66 -11.13 -16.25 -2.40
CA GLY A 66 -10.90 -16.20 -3.85
C GLY A 66 -10.42 -14.85 -4.36
N ALA A 67 -10.30 -13.89 -3.48
CA ALA A 67 -9.79 -12.56 -3.82
C ALA A 67 -8.61 -12.25 -2.91
N THR A 68 -8.13 -11.03 -2.94
CA THR A 68 -7.06 -10.57 -2.05
C THR A 68 -7.56 -9.36 -1.28
N LEU A 69 -7.43 -9.41 0.03
CA LEU A 69 -7.68 -8.24 0.86
C LEU A 69 -6.39 -7.44 0.95
N VAL A 70 -6.46 -6.17 0.58
CA VAL A 70 -5.32 -5.27 0.63
C VAL A 70 -5.57 -4.24 1.71
N THR A 71 -4.61 -4.06 2.59
CA THR A 71 -4.67 -3.00 3.60
C THR A 71 -3.53 -2.04 3.38
N GLY A 72 -3.80 -0.76 3.56
CA GLY A 72 -2.79 0.29 3.49
C GLY A 72 -2.85 1.11 4.76
N SER A 73 -1.78 1.08 5.54
CA SER A 73 -1.67 1.82 6.78
C SER A 73 -0.58 2.86 6.62
N THR A 74 -0.85 4.11 7.00
CA THR A 74 0.10 5.17 6.71
C THR A 74 0.03 6.30 7.72
N TYR A 75 1.17 6.99 7.85
CA TYR A 75 1.23 8.34 8.40
C TYR A 75 1.44 9.29 7.24
N LEU A 76 0.55 10.27 7.09
CA LEU A 76 0.71 11.42 6.22
C LEU A 76 0.50 11.18 4.72
N PHE A 77 0.53 9.94 4.26
CA PHE A 77 0.41 9.65 2.83
C PHE A 77 -0.94 9.03 2.47
N ASP A 78 -2.02 9.49 3.11
CA ASP A 78 -3.36 8.93 2.91
C ASP A 78 -3.80 8.99 1.46
N MET A 79 -3.56 10.11 0.80
CA MET A 79 -3.99 10.26 -0.59
C MET A 79 -3.18 9.38 -1.52
N GLN A 80 -1.91 9.18 -1.22
CA GLN A 80 -1.07 8.32 -2.03
C GLN A 80 -1.52 6.86 -1.93
N VAL A 81 -1.92 6.43 -0.73
CA VAL A 81 -2.47 5.09 -0.55
C VAL A 81 -3.79 4.96 -1.31
N ALA A 82 -4.65 5.97 -1.24
CA ALA A 82 -5.92 5.93 -1.97
C ALA A 82 -5.68 5.86 -3.49
N ARG A 83 -4.71 6.59 -3.99
CA ARG A 83 -4.36 6.53 -5.41
C ARG A 83 -3.82 5.17 -5.82
N PHE A 84 -3.01 4.56 -4.97
CA PHE A 84 -2.54 3.21 -5.23
C PHE A 84 -3.72 2.24 -5.31
N PHE A 85 -4.63 2.33 -4.34
CA PHE A 85 -5.80 1.44 -4.33
C PHE A 85 -6.64 1.61 -5.60
N ALA A 86 -6.71 2.82 -6.13
CA ALA A 86 -7.48 3.07 -7.34
C ALA A 86 -6.89 2.38 -8.57
N THR A 87 -5.63 1.96 -8.51
CA THR A 87 -5.01 1.23 -9.62
C THR A 87 -5.29 -0.27 -9.58
N LEU A 88 -5.85 -0.78 -8.48
CA LEU A 88 -6.07 -2.20 -8.32
C LEU A 88 -7.36 -2.62 -9.02
N PRO A 89 -7.35 -3.69 -9.81
CA PRO A 89 -8.57 -4.14 -10.46
C PRO A 89 -9.58 -4.66 -9.44
N ALA A 90 -10.84 -4.38 -9.70
CA ALA A 90 -11.92 -4.83 -8.84
C ALA A 90 -12.08 -6.34 -8.95
N VAL A 91 -12.67 -6.93 -7.92
CA VAL A 91 -13.01 -8.34 -7.94
C VAL A 91 -14.16 -8.53 -8.92
N ALA A 92 -14.06 -9.56 -9.77
CA ALA A 92 -15.11 -9.88 -10.70
C ALA A 92 -16.35 -10.36 -9.94
N GLN A 93 -17.48 -9.94 -10.37
CA GLN A 93 -18.76 -10.30 -9.76
C GLN A 93 -19.40 -11.44 -10.51
#